data_3e1ee3e5ee32e6563cbc601c8f5fff44
#
_entry.id   3e1ee3e5ee32e6563cbc601c8f5fff44
#
_cell.length_a   1.000
_cell.length_b   1.000
_cell.length_c   1.000
_cell.angle_alpha   90.00
_cell.angle_beta   90.00
_cell.angle_gamma   90.00
#
_symmetry.space_group_name_H-M   'P 1'
#
loop_
_entity.id
_entity.type
_entity.pdbx_description
1 polymer ?
#
loop_
_entity_poly.entity_id
_entity_poly.type
_entity_poly.pdbx_seq_one_letter_code
_entity_poly.pdbx_strand_id
1 'polypeptide(L)'
;MTETQGVPDLATMDGYQQLQAIFDSELPPPPISETVGMSGFELERGAVAVHLDVDPARHYNPIGTVHGGVLSTLLDTAAGCSVHSTLAVGEAYTSLDLTVKFLRPVTGASGRLRCTGRVIQRGRRTALAEAQLFDGAGKLVAHATSSCMIFA
;
A
#
# COMPACT_ATOMS: atom_id res chain seq x y z
N MET A 1 -4.19 17.39 -33.99
CA MET A 1 -4.92 16.15 -33.68
C MET A 1 -4.46 15.68 -32.33
N THR A 2 -5.21 15.94 -31.29
CA THR A 2 -4.99 15.36 -29.97
C THR A 2 -5.50 13.93 -30.02
N GLU A 3 -4.58 12.96 -30.06
CA GLU A 3 -4.92 11.58 -29.79
C GLU A 3 -5.53 11.53 -28.38
N THR A 4 -6.80 11.23 -28.29
CA THR A 4 -7.43 10.78 -27.06
C THR A 4 -6.80 9.44 -26.74
N GLN A 5 -5.77 9.43 -25.89
CA GLN A 5 -5.29 8.20 -25.29
C GLN A 5 -6.48 7.58 -24.56
N GLY A 6 -6.96 6.46 -25.08
CA GLY A 6 -8.05 5.72 -24.46
C GLY A 6 -7.65 5.29 -23.04
N VAL A 7 -8.62 5.22 -22.13
CA VAL A 7 -8.41 4.70 -20.77
C VAL A 7 -7.80 3.30 -20.87
N PRO A 8 -6.68 3.02 -20.18
CA PRO A 8 -6.06 1.70 -20.21
C PRO A 8 -7.05 0.59 -19.83
N ASP A 9 -7.03 -0.51 -20.56
CA ASP A 9 -7.87 -1.67 -20.27
C ASP A 9 -7.17 -2.57 -19.24
N LEU A 10 -7.65 -2.54 -18.01
CA LEU A 10 -7.12 -3.35 -16.90
C LEU A 10 -7.06 -4.85 -17.22
N ALA A 11 -7.99 -5.35 -18.03
CA ALA A 11 -8.06 -6.78 -18.36
C ALA A 11 -6.87 -7.27 -19.18
N THR A 12 -6.13 -6.37 -19.82
CA THR A 12 -4.96 -6.70 -20.65
C THR A 12 -3.63 -6.45 -19.94
N MET A 13 -3.67 -5.92 -18.71
CA MET A 13 -2.50 -5.56 -17.94
C MET A 13 -2.16 -6.60 -16.87
N ASP A 14 -0.88 -6.83 -16.64
CA ASP A 14 -0.44 -7.51 -15.44
C ASP A 14 -0.54 -6.59 -14.21
N GLY A 15 -0.36 -7.14 -13.01
CA GLY A 15 -0.52 -6.37 -11.78
C GLY A 15 0.46 -5.20 -11.66
N TYR A 16 1.69 -5.35 -12.14
CA TYR A 16 2.67 -4.27 -12.15
C TYR A 16 2.21 -3.10 -13.05
N GLN A 17 1.76 -3.41 -14.26
CA GLN A 17 1.26 -2.42 -15.20
C GLN A 17 0.02 -1.70 -14.66
N GLN A 18 -0.88 -2.41 -13.99
CA GLN A 18 -2.06 -1.82 -13.35
C GLN A 18 -1.67 -0.80 -12.28
N LEU A 19 -0.74 -1.16 -11.38
CA LEU A 19 -0.25 -0.25 -10.33
C LEU A 19 0.49 0.94 -10.92
N GLN A 20 1.32 0.74 -11.93
CA GLN A 20 2.03 1.81 -12.60
C GLN A 20 1.06 2.83 -13.22
N ALA A 21 0.00 2.35 -13.88
CA ALA A 21 -1.02 3.22 -14.45
C ALA A 21 -1.76 4.04 -13.37
N ILE A 22 -2.02 3.45 -12.19
CA ILE A 22 -2.61 4.15 -11.06
C ILE A 22 -1.63 5.19 -10.49
N PHE A 23 -0.38 4.83 -10.28
CA PHE A 23 0.63 5.73 -9.70
C PHE A 23 1.01 6.86 -10.65
N ASP A 24 0.95 6.64 -11.95
CA ASP A 24 1.16 7.64 -12.99
C ASP A 24 -0.10 8.47 -13.31
N SER A 25 -1.18 8.27 -12.55
CA SER A 25 -2.48 8.95 -12.71
C SER A 25 -3.16 8.71 -14.08
N GLU A 26 -2.81 7.64 -14.75
CA GLU A 26 -3.52 7.18 -15.97
C GLU A 26 -4.84 6.48 -15.63
N LEU A 27 -4.92 5.91 -14.43
CA LEU A 27 -6.12 5.36 -13.82
C LEU A 27 -6.40 6.06 -12.51
N PRO A 28 -7.68 6.16 -12.09
CA PRO A 28 -8.02 6.76 -10.81
C PRO A 28 -7.47 5.92 -9.66
N PRO A 29 -6.98 6.55 -8.57
CA PRO A 29 -6.58 5.83 -7.37
C PRO A 29 -7.80 5.21 -6.70
N PRO A 30 -7.63 4.13 -5.92
CA PRO A 30 -8.72 3.59 -5.14
C PRO A 30 -9.20 4.62 -4.11
N PRO A 31 -10.51 4.70 -3.85
CA PRO A 31 -11.07 5.71 -2.93
C PRO A 31 -10.42 5.76 -1.55
N ILE A 32 -9.95 4.63 -1.03
CA ILE A 32 -9.27 4.58 0.27
C ILE A 32 -7.99 5.42 0.31
N SER A 33 -7.28 5.56 -0.80
CA SER A 33 -6.08 6.40 -0.87
C SER A 33 -6.39 7.86 -0.56
N GLU A 34 -7.50 8.37 -1.10
CA GLU A 34 -7.95 9.74 -0.84
C GLU A 34 -8.50 9.89 0.58
N THR A 35 -9.30 8.91 1.04
CA THR A 35 -9.87 8.92 2.39
C THR A 35 -8.81 9.03 3.47
N VAL A 36 -7.74 8.27 3.34
CA VAL A 36 -6.63 8.28 4.29
C VAL A 36 -5.61 9.39 3.97
N GLY A 37 -5.53 9.82 2.72
CA GLY A 37 -4.57 10.82 2.26
C GLY A 37 -3.21 10.24 1.94
N MET A 38 -3.16 9.01 1.43
CA MET A 38 -1.91 8.41 0.97
C MET A 38 -1.34 9.20 -0.20
N SER A 39 -0.03 9.40 -0.20
CA SER A 39 0.67 10.17 -1.21
C SER A 39 2.07 9.59 -1.45
N GLY A 40 2.55 9.72 -2.68
CA GLY A 40 3.89 9.24 -3.03
C GLY A 40 3.99 7.73 -2.97
N PHE A 41 4.06 7.12 -4.15
CA PHE A 41 4.18 5.66 -4.29
C PHE A 41 5.50 5.33 -4.96
N GLU A 42 6.14 4.25 -4.52
CA GLU A 42 7.33 3.69 -5.13
C GLU A 42 6.99 2.26 -5.54
N LEU A 43 7.32 1.89 -6.77
CA LEU A 43 6.91 0.61 -7.35
C LEU A 43 8.12 -0.13 -7.90
N GLU A 44 8.33 -1.31 -7.37
CA GLU A 44 9.15 -2.37 -7.96
C GLU A 44 8.32 -3.67 -7.94
N ARG A 45 8.65 -4.59 -8.81
CA ARG A 45 7.95 -5.89 -8.81
C ARG A 45 8.27 -6.65 -7.53
N GLY A 46 7.24 -6.92 -6.73
CA GLY A 46 7.37 -7.57 -5.42
C GLY A 46 7.70 -6.62 -4.26
N ALA A 47 7.83 -5.32 -4.50
CA ALA A 47 8.10 -4.33 -3.46
C ALA A 47 7.43 -2.98 -3.78
N VAL A 48 6.63 -2.49 -2.85
CA VAL A 48 5.91 -1.22 -3.00
C VAL A 48 6.08 -0.39 -1.74
N ALA A 49 6.28 0.90 -1.89
CA ALA A 49 6.22 1.83 -0.77
C ALA A 49 5.11 2.85 -0.96
N VAL A 50 4.49 3.25 0.15
CA VAL A 50 3.48 4.31 0.21
C VAL A 50 3.84 5.31 1.29
N HIS A 51 3.54 6.57 1.05
CA HIS A 51 3.83 7.67 1.97
C HIS A 51 2.54 8.25 2.52
N LEU A 52 2.64 8.84 3.73
CA LEU A 52 1.58 9.60 4.36
C LEU A 52 2.16 10.80 5.10
N ASP A 53 1.61 11.97 4.84
CA ASP A 53 1.80 13.14 5.69
C ASP A 53 0.69 13.14 6.76
N VAL A 54 1.08 13.13 8.03
CA VAL A 54 0.12 13.05 9.14
C VAL A 54 -0.70 14.33 9.22
N ASP A 55 -2.01 14.17 9.20
CA ASP A 55 -2.98 15.24 9.46
C ASP A 55 -3.68 14.96 10.80
N PRO A 56 -3.38 15.73 11.87
CA PRO A 56 -4.00 15.51 13.17
C PRO A 56 -5.53 15.55 13.17
N ALA A 57 -6.12 16.37 12.29
CA ALA A 57 -7.57 16.49 12.18
C ALA A 57 -8.26 15.25 11.59
N ARG A 58 -7.50 14.44 10.84
CA ARG A 58 -8.03 13.25 10.15
C ARG A 58 -7.56 11.93 10.76
N HIS A 59 -6.36 11.91 11.33
CA HIS A 59 -5.66 10.67 11.64
C HIS A 59 -5.58 10.35 13.13
N TYR A 60 -5.85 11.32 14.01
CA TYR A 60 -5.63 11.14 15.44
C TYR A 60 -6.75 10.34 16.13
N ASN A 61 -6.32 9.55 17.10
CA ASN A 61 -7.17 8.94 18.12
C ASN A 61 -7.43 9.93 19.26
N PRO A 62 -8.27 9.58 20.28
CA PRO A 62 -8.58 10.51 21.39
C PRO A 62 -7.39 10.92 22.24
N ILE A 63 -6.30 10.16 22.25
CA ILE A 63 -5.11 10.48 23.05
C ILE A 63 -4.07 11.31 22.28
N GLY A 64 -4.38 11.74 21.06
CA GLY A 64 -3.51 12.63 20.28
C GLY A 64 -2.36 11.95 19.55
N THR A 65 -2.50 10.69 19.20
CA THR A 65 -1.58 9.97 18.32
C THR A 65 -2.32 9.46 17.09
N VAL A 66 -1.60 9.10 16.04
CA VAL A 66 -2.21 8.53 14.84
C VAL A 66 -2.89 7.21 15.22
N HIS A 67 -4.16 7.08 14.81
CA HIS A 67 -4.95 5.89 15.08
C HIS A 67 -4.30 4.65 14.46
N GLY A 68 -4.25 3.56 15.22
CA GLY A 68 -3.68 2.29 14.74
C GLY A 68 -4.32 1.76 13.46
N GLY A 69 -5.60 2.06 13.24
CA GLY A 69 -6.31 1.72 12.01
C GLY A 69 -5.75 2.45 10.78
N VAL A 70 -5.28 3.68 10.93
CA VAL A 70 -4.60 4.42 9.86
C VAL A 70 -3.26 3.76 9.53
N LEU A 71 -2.46 3.46 10.54
CA LEU A 71 -1.17 2.77 10.36
C LEU A 71 -1.37 1.39 9.74
N SER A 72 -2.40 0.66 10.17
CA SER A 72 -2.77 -0.66 9.61
C SER A 72 -3.18 -0.57 8.14
N THR A 73 -3.88 0.49 7.74
CA THR A 73 -4.25 0.72 6.34
C THR A 73 -3.01 0.93 5.47
N LEU A 74 -2.02 1.67 5.94
CA LEU A 74 -0.74 1.83 5.23
C LEU A 74 -0.01 0.48 5.08
N LEU A 75 0.04 -0.28 6.15
CA LEU A 75 0.70 -1.59 6.17
C LEU A 75 0.00 -2.58 5.23
N ASP A 76 -1.32 -2.64 5.27
CA ASP A 76 -2.12 -3.49 4.36
C ASP A 76 -1.93 -3.08 2.90
N THR A 77 -1.94 -1.77 2.64
CA THR A 77 -1.73 -1.23 1.29
C THR A 77 -0.34 -1.60 0.75
N ALA A 78 0.71 -1.38 1.52
CA ALA A 78 2.08 -1.68 1.08
C ALA A 78 2.29 -3.18 0.86
N ALA A 79 1.82 -4.02 1.78
CA ALA A 79 1.91 -5.48 1.65
C ALA A 79 1.08 -5.98 0.47
N GLY A 80 -0.17 -5.55 0.37
CA GLY A 80 -1.09 -5.96 -0.69
C GLY A 80 -0.63 -5.52 -2.08
N CYS A 81 -0.21 -4.27 -2.23
CA CYS A 81 0.32 -3.77 -3.52
C CYS A 81 1.61 -4.49 -3.92
N SER A 82 2.42 -4.93 -2.97
CA SER A 82 3.61 -5.75 -3.28
C SER A 82 3.22 -7.08 -3.90
N VAL A 83 2.18 -7.73 -3.39
CA VAL A 83 1.60 -8.95 -4.00
C VAL A 83 0.97 -8.63 -5.34
N HIS A 84 0.18 -7.56 -5.43
CA HIS A 84 -0.46 -7.11 -6.66
C HIS A 84 0.55 -6.94 -7.80
N SER A 85 1.71 -6.36 -7.51
CA SER A 85 2.76 -6.14 -8.51
C SER A 85 3.33 -7.43 -9.11
N THR A 86 3.05 -8.59 -8.51
CA THR A 86 3.51 -9.90 -8.99
C THR A 86 2.45 -10.67 -9.78
N LEU A 87 1.23 -10.14 -9.89
CA LEU A 87 0.12 -10.82 -10.55
C LEU A 87 0.31 -10.85 -12.07
N ALA A 88 0.03 -12.00 -12.67
CA ALA A 88 -0.07 -12.12 -14.11
C ALA A 88 -1.38 -11.53 -14.63
N VAL A 89 -1.48 -11.32 -15.94
CA VAL A 89 -2.74 -10.93 -16.58
C VAL A 89 -3.84 -11.92 -16.23
N GLY A 90 -4.99 -11.42 -15.76
CA GLY A 90 -6.14 -12.24 -15.37
C GLY A 90 -6.11 -12.74 -13.93
N GLU A 91 -5.00 -12.60 -13.21
CA GLU A 91 -4.95 -12.89 -11.77
C GLU A 91 -5.46 -11.71 -10.93
N ALA A 92 -6.05 -12.05 -9.80
CA ALA A 92 -6.42 -11.11 -8.75
C ALA A 92 -5.99 -11.66 -7.39
N TYR A 93 -6.03 -10.84 -6.35
CA TYR A 93 -5.70 -11.26 -5.00
C TYR A 93 -6.65 -10.65 -3.98
N THR A 94 -6.66 -11.23 -2.80
CA THR A 94 -7.24 -10.62 -1.59
C THR A 94 -6.40 -10.95 -0.37
N SER A 95 -6.32 -10.02 0.58
CA SER A 95 -5.73 -10.28 1.88
C SER A 95 -6.63 -11.19 2.69
N LEU A 96 -6.06 -12.20 3.33
CA LEU A 96 -6.76 -13.14 4.23
C LEU A 96 -6.62 -12.72 5.69
N ASP A 97 -5.52 -12.06 6.02
CA ASP A 97 -5.20 -11.60 7.36
C ASP A 97 -4.26 -10.40 7.30
N LEU A 98 -4.12 -9.75 8.45
CA LEU A 98 -3.12 -8.73 8.70
C LEU A 98 -2.74 -8.80 10.18
N THR A 99 -1.50 -9.16 10.45
CA THR A 99 -0.96 -9.19 11.81
C THR A 99 -0.07 -7.99 12.03
N VAL A 100 -0.50 -7.06 12.87
CA VAL A 100 0.15 -5.77 13.08
C VAL A 100 0.79 -5.70 14.46
N LYS A 101 2.00 -5.13 14.53
CA LYS A 101 2.66 -4.70 15.75
C LYS A 101 2.91 -3.21 15.69
N PHE A 102 2.43 -2.50 16.69
CA PHE A 102 2.70 -1.07 16.89
C PHE A 102 3.87 -0.95 17.88
N LEU A 103 4.95 -0.34 17.44
CA LEU A 103 6.20 -0.29 18.20
C LEU A 103 6.45 1.06 18.84
N ARG A 104 5.97 2.14 18.21
CA ARG A 104 6.15 3.53 18.67
C ARG A 104 4.91 4.35 18.33
N PRO A 105 4.53 5.33 19.20
CA PRO A 105 3.47 6.26 18.85
C PRO A 105 3.91 7.16 17.67
N VAL A 106 2.95 7.52 16.84
CA VAL A 106 3.14 8.41 15.70
C VAL A 106 2.30 9.66 15.88
N THR A 107 2.89 10.82 15.64
CA THR A 107 2.21 12.12 15.70
C THR A 107 2.58 12.96 14.48
N GLY A 108 2.00 14.16 14.35
CA GLY A 108 2.41 15.11 13.32
C GLY A 108 3.89 15.50 13.38
N ALA A 109 4.51 15.42 14.57
CA ALA A 109 5.94 15.68 14.76
C ALA A 109 6.85 14.51 14.29
N SER A 110 6.28 13.34 14.00
CA SER A 110 7.04 12.19 13.51
C SER A 110 7.56 12.37 12.08
N GLY A 111 7.10 13.40 11.37
CA GLY A 111 7.45 13.65 9.98
C GLY A 111 6.69 12.75 9.00
N ARG A 112 7.10 12.80 7.72
CA ARG A 112 6.47 12.02 6.67
C ARG A 112 6.70 10.53 6.90
N LEU A 113 5.62 9.77 6.92
CA LEU A 113 5.66 8.33 7.07
C LEU A 113 5.98 7.65 5.72
N ARG A 114 6.77 6.61 5.78
CA ARG A 114 7.06 5.74 4.63
C ARG A 114 6.80 4.29 5.03
N CYS A 115 5.86 3.66 4.35
CA CYS A 115 5.53 2.25 4.55
C CYS A 115 6.05 1.44 3.37
N THR A 116 6.95 0.51 3.64
CA THR A 116 7.51 -0.39 2.62
C THR A 116 6.88 -1.76 2.75
N GLY A 117 6.41 -2.31 1.65
CA GLY A 117 5.95 -3.69 1.56
C GLY A 117 6.86 -4.51 0.67
N ARG A 118 6.98 -5.79 0.95
CA ARG A 118 7.67 -6.73 0.09
C ARG A 118 7.04 -8.12 0.16
N VAL A 119 7.08 -8.83 -0.94
CA VAL A 119 6.68 -10.23 -0.99
C VAL A 119 7.80 -11.08 -0.39
N ILE A 120 7.45 -11.90 0.60
CA ILE A 120 8.37 -12.88 1.21
C ILE A 120 8.35 -14.15 0.37
N GLN A 121 7.15 -14.62 -0.01
CA GLN A 121 6.96 -15.79 -0.84
C GLN A 121 5.74 -15.63 -1.72
N ARG A 122 5.88 -15.97 -2.99
CA ARG A 122 4.83 -15.98 -3.99
C ARG A 122 4.61 -17.41 -4.47
N GLY A 123 3.53 -18.03 -4.03
CA GLY A 123 3.06 -19.30 -4.54
C GLY A 123 2.04 -19.14 -5.67
N ARG A 124 1.51 -20.25 -6.16
CA ARG A 124 0.50 -20.21 -7.22
C ARG A 124 -0.86 -19.68 -6.75
N ARG A 125 -1.26 -19.99 -5.51
CA ARG A 125 -2.55 -19.63 -4.94
C ARG A 125 -2.47 -18.76 -3.70
N THR A 126 -1.29 -18.63 -3.11
CA THR A 126 -1.07 -17.87 -1.89
C THR A 126 0.21 -17.06 -2.02
N ALA A 127 0.27 -15.97 -1.29
CA ALA A 127 1.47 -15.19 -1.10
C ALA A 127 1.58 -14.76 0.35
N LEU A 128 2.79 -14.65 0.85
CA LEU A 128 3.10 -14.02 2.13
C LEU A 128 3.87 -12.75 1.85
N ALA A 129 3.42 -11.65 2.43
CA ALA A 129 4.08 -10.35 2.36
C ALA A 129 4.29 -9.78 3.76
N GLU A 130 5.28 -8.91 3.90
CA GLU A 130 5.46 -8.10 5.10
C GLU A 130 5.49 -6.62 4.74
N ALA A 131 5.20 -5.79 5.72
CA ALA A 131 5.32 -4.34 5.61
C ALA A 131 5.99 -3.76 6.84
N GLN A 132 6.77 -2.71 6.63
CA GLN A 132 7.46 -1.95 7.67
C GLN A 132 7.11 -0.48 7.52
N LEU A 133 6.72 0.15 8.62
CA LEU A 133 6.36 1.56 8.64
C LEU A 133 7.42 2.35 9.40
N PHE A 134 7.99 3.34 8.71
CA PHE A 134 9.03 4.21 9.26
C PHE A 134 8.52 5.65 9.41
N ASP A 135 8.99 6.33 10.47
CA ASP A 135 8.77 7.77 10.61
C ASP A 135 9.76 8.58 9.75
N GLY A 136 9.62 9.90 9.77
CA GLY A 136 10.49 10.80 9.01
C GLY A 136 11.96 10.78 9.43
N ALA A 137 12.28 10.26 10.61
CA ALA A 137 13.66 10.05 11.08
C ALA A 137 14.20 8.65 10.73
N GLY A 138 13.41 7.82 10.04
CA GLY A 138 13.80 6.45 9.65
C GLY A 138 13.66 5.42 10.76
N LYS A 139 12.94 5.73 11.85
CA LYS A 139 12.67 4.78 12.92
C LYS A 139 11.49 3.88 12.56
N LEU A 140 11.62 2.58 12.82
CA LEU A 140 10.54 1.63 12.65
C LEU A 140 9.47 1.86 13.71
N VAL A 141 8.25 2.20 13.27
CA VAL A 141 7.13 2.53 14.17
C VAL A 141 6.04 1.46 14.18
N ALA A 142 5.93 0.67 13.12
CA ALA A 142 5.00 -0.46 13.05
C ALA A 142 5.49 -1.50 12.04
N HIS A 143 5.00 -2.72 12.19
CA HIS A 143 5.30 -3.86 11.33
C HIS A 143 4.06 -4.72 11.12
N ALA A 144 3.92 -5.31 9.95
CA ALA A 144 2.86 -6.26 9.67
C ALA A 144 3.32 -7.40 8.78
N THR A 145 2.61 -8.51 8.89
CA THR A 145 2.60 -9.59 7.91
C THR A 145 1.19 -9.79 7.38
N SER A 146 1.08 -10.18 6.13
CA SER A 146 -0.21 -10.45 5.48
C SER A 146 -0.09 -11.70 4.63
N SER A 147 -1.03 -12.62 4.81
CA SER A 147 -1.24 -13.74 3.91
C SER A 147 -2.30 -13.35 2.88
N CYS A 148 -2.04 -13.64 1.63
CA CYS A 148 -2.93 -13.30 0.53
C CYS A 148 -3.33 -14.55 -0.25
N MET A 149 -4.58 -14.56 -0.75
CA MET A 149 -5.05 -15.56 -1.71
C MET A 149 -4.97 -14.96 -3.11
N ILE A 150 -4.50 -15.77 -4.05
CA ILE A 150 -4.43 -15.42 -5.47
C ILE A 150 -5.42 -16.29 -6.23
N PHE A 151 -6.19 -15.68 -7.10
CA PHE A 151 -7.19 -16.35 -7.92
C PHE A 151 -7.24 -15.74 -9.33
N ALA A 152 -7.69 -16.54 -10.26
CA ALA A 152 -7.84 -16.12 -11.65
C ALA A 152 -9.32 -16.00 -12.02
#